data_8f0986abefacc758afe221cee472958b
#
_entry.id   8f0986abefacc758afe221cee472958b
#
_cell.length_a   1.000
_cell.length_b   1.000
_cell.length_c   1.000
_cell.angle_alpha   90.00
_cell.angle_beta   90.00
_cell.angle_gamma   90.00
#
_symmetry.space_group_name_H-M   'P 1'
#
loop_
_entity.id
_entity.type
_entity.pdbx_description
1 polymer ?
#
loop_
_entity_poly.entity_id
_entity_poly.type
_entity_poly.pdbx_seq_one_letter_code
_entity_poly.pdbx_strand_id
1 'polypeptide(L)'
;PDSIRRMVLNSTLRGSDPRAKLVGKDAYVAAGGRVDRELFDDEENESWLDVALLENLATAKMEETAASVAAEQGLAWVKPTLEVYVSHDLVEGLHRVPVPPRVYTDEELARIEELDAAYDAQAVILEDEDASEDDTRVASEAIERIDAEVAAIRDRPVELGPDIKRESGMILTRGRDGLPTRQPQYFTEVLV
;
A
#
# COMPACT_ATOMS: atom_id res chain seq x y z
N PRO A 1 -18.00 -36.83 -14.74
CA PRO A 1 -18.30 -35.43 -15.03
C PRO A 1 -17.90 -34.48 -13.88
N ASP A 2 -18.05 -34.91 -12.60
CA ASP A 2 -17.80 -34.04 -11.43
C ASP A 2 -16.32 -33.77 -11.17
N SER A 3 -15.41 -34.70 -11.56
CA SER A 3 -13.97 -34.50 -11.40
C SER A 3 -13.43 -33.44 -12.36
N ILE A 4 -13.94 -33.41 -13.60
CA ILE A 4 -13.54 -32.42 -14.61
C ILE A 4 -14.09 -31.03 -14.22
N ARG A 5 -15.34 -30.99 -13.74
CA ARG A 5 -15.96 -29.75 -13.27
C ARG A 5 -15.23 -29.17 -12.06
N ARG A 6 -14.78 -30.02 -11.13
CA ARG A 6 -13.98 -29.62 -9.96
C ARG A 6 -12.56 -29.19 -10.35
N MET A 7 -11.98 -29.80 -11.40
CA MET A 7 -10.67 -29.43 -11.94
C MET A 7 -10.72 -28.07 -12.66
N VAL A 8 -11.80 -27.79 -13.39
CA VAL A 8 -12.04 -26.50 -14.06
C VAL A 8 -12.30 -25.40 -13.01
N LEU A 9 -13.10 -25.67 -11.98
CA LEU A 9 -13.35 -24.71 -10.89
C LEU A 9 -12.10 -24.38 -10.06
N ASN A 10 -11.12 -25.29 -9.98
CA ASN A 10 -9.83 -25.05 -9.34
C ASN A 10 -8.82 -24.32 -10.25
N SER A 11 -9.14 -24.11 -11.52
CA SER A 11 -8.29 -23.44 -12.51
C SER A 11 -8.81 -22.09 -12.98
N THR A 12 -9.83 -21.57 -12.32
CA THR A 12 -10.41 -20.26 -12.64
C THR A 12 -10.29 -19.31 -11.46
N LEU A 13 -10.12 -18.03 -11.73
CA LEU A 13 -10.13 -16.97 -10.72
C LEU A 13 -11.31 -16.05 -10.98
N ARG A 14 -11.79 -15.39 -9.93
CA ARG A 14 -12.85 -14.39 -10.06
C ARG A 14 -12.28 -13.02 -10.42
N GLY A 15 -13.07 -12.17 -11.05
CA GLY A 15 -12.73 -10.77 -11.30
C GLY A 15 -12.41 -9.98 -10.02
N SER A 16 -12.97 -10.40 -8.88
CA SER A 16 -12.64 -9.86 -7.55
C SER A 16 -11.28 -10.29 -7.00
N ASP A 17 -10.59 -11.29 -7.63
CA ASP A 17 -9.24 -11.68 -7.20
C ASP A 17 -8.29 -10.46 -7.28
N PRO A 18 -7.48 -10.21 -6.25
CA PRO A 18 -6.56 -9.06 -6.26
C PRO A 18 -5.59 -9.04 -7.44
N ARG A 19 -5.22 -10.18 -8.02
CA ARG A 19 -4.39 -10.25 -9.25
C ARG A 19 -5.16 -9.76 -10.47
N ALA A 20 -6.46 -10.08 -10.54
CA ALA A 20 -7.35 -9.59 -11.59
C ALA A 20 -7.54 -8.06 -11.48
N LYS A 21 -7.71 -7.55 -10.27
CA LYS A 21 -7.75 -6.09 -10.02
C LYS A 21 -6.44 -5.39 -10.38
N LEU A 22 -5.30 -6.00 -10.10
CA LEU A 22 -3.98 -5.47 -10.47
C LEU A 22 -3.81 -5.35 -11.98
N VAL A 23 -4.15 -6.40 -12.72
CA VAL A 23 -3.95 -6.47 -14.18
C VAL A 23 -5.00 -5.62 -14.92
N GLY A 24 -6.25 -5.74 -14.50
CA GLY A 24 -7.40 -5.16 -15.19
C GLY A 24 -7.90 -6.03 -16.35
N LYS A 25 -9.22 -6.04 -16.55
CA LYS A 25 -9.90 -6.89 -17.56
C LYS A 25 -9.39 -6.63 -18.98
N ASP A 26 -9.27 -5.35 -19.35
CA ASP A 26 -8.87 -4.97 -20.71
C ASP A 26 -7.49 -5.50 -21.06
N ALA A 27 -6.52 -5.38 -20.16
CA ALA A 27 -5.16 -5.88 -20.37
C ALA A 27 -5.14 -7.41 -20.46
N TYR A 28 -5.91 -8.09 -19.60
CA TYR A 28 -6.01 -9.54 -19.62
C TYR A 28 -6.62 -10.06 -20.93
N VAL A 29 -7.74 -9.47 -21.40
CA VAL A 29 -8.39 -9.85 -22.65
C VAL A 29 -7.52 -9.50 -23.86
N ALA A 30 -6.86 -8.35 -23.85
CA ALA A 30 -5.92 -7.94 -24.91
C ALA A 30 -4.74 -8.92 -25.04
N ALA A 31 -4.32 -9.53 -23.95
CA ALA A 31 -3.29 -10.57 -23.94
C ALA A 31 -3.81 -11.98 -24.34
N GLY A 32 -5.10 -12.12 -24.68
CA GLY A 32 -5.73 -13.36 -25.10
C GLY A 32 -6.42 -14.13 -23.98
N GLY A 33 -6.55 -13.56 -22.80
CA GLY A 33 -7.24 -14.15 -21.68
C GLY A 33 -8.76 -14.23 -21.93
N ARG A 34 -9.36 -15.30 -21.44
CA ARG A 34 -10.79 -15.57 -21.61
C ARG A 34 -11.53 -15.34 -20.31
N VAL A 35 -12.62 -14.61 -20.40
CA VAL A 35 -13.55 -14.33 -19.29
C VAL A 35 -14.87 -15.01 -19.60
N ASP A 36 -15.39 -15.75 -18.64
CA ASP A 36 -16.72 -16.34 -18.68
C ASP A 36 -17.62 -15.60 -17.68
N ARG A 37 -18.81 -15.23 -18.15
CA ARG A 37 -19.79 -14.47 -17.37
C ARG A 37 -21.14 -15.20 -17.41
N GLU A 38 -21.64 -15.54 -16.25
CA GLU A 38 -23.01 -16.04 -16.15
C GLU A 38 -24.02 -14.87 -16.31
N LEU A 39 -25.24 -15.19 -16.71
CA LEU A 39 -26.24 -14.21 -17.13
C LEU A 39 -26.61 -13.16 -16.06
N PHE A 40 -26.31 -13.44 -14.79
CA PHE A 40 -26.62 -12.58 -13.64
C PHE A 40 -25.38 -12.16 -12.86
N ASP A 41 -24.18 -12.45 -13.35
CA ASP A 41 -22.94 -12.04 -12.70
C ASP A 41 -22.61 -10.57 -13.00
N ASP A 42 -22.13 -9.88 -11.98
CA ASP A 42 -21.44 -8.60 -12.14
C ASP A 42 -19.95 -8.82 -12.50
N GLU A 43 -19.24 -7.77 -12.79
CA GLU A 43 -17.81 -7.85 -13.20
C GLU A 43 -16.92 -8.45 -12.13
N GLU A 44 -17.28 -8.35 -10.84
CA GLU A 44 -16.49 -8.92 -9.74
C GLU A 44 -16.66 -10.45 -9.64
N ASN A 45 -17.77 -11.00 -10.14
CA ASN A 45 -18.08 -12.42 -10.10
C ASN A 45 -17.71 -13.16 -11.39
N GLU A 46 -17.29 -12.47 -12.45
CA GLU A 46 -16.83 -13.08 -13.68
C GLU A 46 -15.69 -14.08 -13.42
N SER A 47 -15.69 -15.17 -14.16
CA SER A 47 -14.66 -16.20 -14.08
C SER A 47 -13.56 -15.98 -15.12
N TRP A 48 -12.32 -15.80 -14.68
CA TRP A 48 -11.14 -15.65 -15.51
C TRP A 48 -10.50 -17.02 -15.70
N LEU A 49 -10.46 -17.50 -16.94
CA LEU A 49 -10.19 -18.92 -17.23
C LEU A 49 -8.71 -19.26 -17.38
N ASP A 50 -7.85 -18.29 -17.71
CA ASP A 50 -6.44 -18.53 -17.98
C ASP A 50 -5.59 -18.00 -16.82
N VAL A 51 -5.55 -18.76 -15.71
CA VAL A 51 -4.87 -18.37 -14.46
C VAL A 51 -3.39 -18.12 -14.67
N ALA A 52 -2.70 -18.97 -15.45
CA ALA A 52 -1.28 -18.80 -15.72
C ALA A 52 -0.98 -17.50 -16.50
N LEU A 53 -1.85 -17.12 -17.44
CA LEU A 53 -1.73 -15.85 -18.14
C LEU A 53 -1.91 -14.69 -17.18
N LEU A 54 -2.91 -14.75 -16.29
CA LEU A 54 -3.14 -13.72 -15.29
C LEU A 54 -1.94 -13.55 -14.35
N GLU A 55 -1.36 -14.66 -13.88
CA GLU A 55 -0.18 -14.61 -13.01
C GLU A 55 1.03 -14.00 -13.71
N ASN A 56 1.26 -14.34 -14.97
CA ASN A 56 2.34 -13.77 -15.76
C ASN A 56 2.14 -12.25 -15.96
N LEU A 57 0.93 -11.81 -16.28
CA LEU A 57 0.61 -10.39 -16.45
C LEU A 57 0.73 -9.63 -15.13
N ALA A 58 0.27 -10.21 -14.03
CA ALA A 58 0.39 -9.62 -12.70
C ALA A 58 1.86 -9.47 -12.30
N THR A 59 2.69 -10.50 -12.55
CA THR A 59 4.13 -10.47 -12.29
C THR A 59 4.80 -9.37 -13.12
N ALA A 60 4.56 -9.34 -14.43
CA ALA A 60 5.14 -8.32 -15.31
C ALA A 60 4.76 -6.90 -14.88
N LYS A 61 3.51 -6.67 -14.47
CA LYS A 61 3.06 -5.36 -13.98
C LYS A 61 3.71 -4.97 -12.66
N MET A 62 3.91 -5.92 -11.75
CA MET A 62 4.65 -5.68 -10.51
C MET A 62 6.12 -5.38 -10.78
N GLU A 63 6.76 -6.05 -11.74
CA GLU A 63 8.15 -5.79 -12.16
C GLU A 63 8.30 -4.40 -12.77
N GLU A 64 7.39 -4.00 -13.66
CA GLU A 64 7.36 -2.65 -14.24
C GLU A 64 7.21 -1.59 -13.15
N THR A 65 6.28 -1.81 -12.20
CA THR A 65 6.08 -0.89 -11.08
C THR A 65 7.32 -0.83 -10.19
N ALA A 66 7.96 -1.98 -9.92
CA ALA A 66 9.18 -2.03 -9.13
C ALA A 66 10.33 -1.25 -9.78
N ALA A 67 10.49 -1.36 -11.08
CA ALA A 67 11.49 -0.60 -11.83
C ALA A 67 11.21 0.92 -11.76
N SER A 68 9.96 1.33 -11.89
CA SER A 68 9.55 2.73 -11.75
C SER A 68 9.84 3.28 -10.35
N VAL A 69 9.47 2.53 -9.31
CA VAL A 69 9.73 2.89 -7.91
C VAL A 69 11.23 3.00 -7.62
N ALA A 70 12.03 2.06 -8.15
CA ALA A 70 13.49 2.10 -7.97
C ALA A 70 14.08 3.37 -8.58
N ALA A 71 13.67 3.71 -9.80
CA ALA A 71 14.12 4.93 -10.48
C ALA A 71 13.67 6.21 -9.77
N GLU A 72 12.40 6.30 -9.38
CA GLU A 72 11.84 7.45 -8.69
C GLU A 72 12.53 7.74 -7.35
N GLN A 73 12.84 6.68 -6.60
CA GLN A 73 13.44 6.81 -5.26
C GLN A 73 14.95 6.78 -5.25
N GLY A 74 15.59 6.46 -6.38
CA GLY A 74 17.04 6.33 -6.48
C GLY A 74 17.58 5.11 -5.71
N LEU A 75 16.80 4.03 -5.64
CA LEU A 75 17.18 2.78 -5.01
C LEU A 75 17.97 1.90 -5.95
N ALA A 76 18.89 1.08 -5.39
CA ALA A 76 19.64 0.10 -6.15
C ALA A 76 18.71 -0.95 -6.80
N TRP A 77 17.69 -1.36 -6.07
CA TRP A 77 16.72 -2.35 -6.51
C TRP A 77 15.38 -2.24 -5.77
N VAL A 78 14.33 -2.74 -6.42
CA VAL A 78 13.04 -3.00 -5.79
C VAL A 78 12.61 -4.41 -6.20
N LYS A 79 12.37 -5.28 -5.23
CA LYS A 79 12.01 -6.69 -5.47
C LYS A 79 10.48 -6.85 -5.35
N PRO A 80 9.78 -7.13 -6.44
CA PRO A 80 8.33 -7.30 -6.39
C PRO A 80 7.93 -8.70 -5.94
N THR A 81 6.76 -8.81 -5.32
CA THR A 81 6.10 -10.07 -5.03
C THR A 81 4.58 -9.94 -5.15
N LEU A 82 3.92 -11.00 -5.62
CA LEU A 82 2.46 -11.09 -5.62
C LEU A 82 1.88 -11.44 -4.24
N GLU A 83 2.72 -11.76 -3.28
CA GLU A 83 2.29 -11.99 -1.91
C GLU A 83 1.89 -10.69 -1.21
N VAL A 84 0.97 -10.80 -0.24
CA VAL A 84 0.52 -9.65 0.57
C VAL A 84 1.56 -9.29 1.64
N TYR A 85 2.35 -10.27 2.06
CA TYR A 85 3.35 -10.11 3.11
C TYR A 85 4.74 -10.46 2.58
N VAL A 86 5.75 -9.83 3.16
CA VAL A 86 7.15 -10.17 2.89
C VAL A 86 7.47 -11.51 3.56
N SER A 87 7.71 -12.53 2.75
CA SER A 87 8.15 -13.84 3.25
C SER A 87 9.62 -13.78 3.66
N HIS A 88 10.03 -14.68 4.55
CA HIS A 88 11.43 -14.78 5.00
C HIS A 88 12.38 -15.03 3.83
N ASP A 89 11.99 -15.89 2.90
CA ASP A 89 12.80 -16.26 1.74
C ASP A 89 13.13 -15.07 0.82
N LEU A 90 12.25 -14.07 0.76
CA LEU A 90 12.48 -12.85 -0.02
C LEU A 90 13.58 -11.96 0.56
N VAL A 91 13.82 -12.05 1.86
CA VAL A 91 14.78 -11.23 2.60
C VAL A 91 15.97 -12.05 3.12
N GLU A 92 16.04 -13.34 2.78
CA GLU A 92 17.17 -14.19 3.16
C GLU A 92 18.46 -13.64 2.56
N GLY A 93 19.47 -13.47 3.40
CA GLY A 93 20.76 -12.88 3.00
C GLY A 93 20.75 -11.35 2.88
N LEU A 94 19.62 -10.70 3.14
CA LEU A 94 19.54 -9.25 3.16
C LEU A 94 19.67 -8.72 4.60
N HIS A 95 20.30 -7.57 4.73
CA HIS A 95 20.43 -6.86 5.99
C HIS A 95 19.49 -5.66 6.02
N ARG A 96 18.78 -5.47 7.13
CA ARG A 96 17.93 -4.29 7.30
C ARG A 96 18.78 -3.03 7.41
N VAL A 97 18.43 -2.04 6.61
CA VAL A 97 19.02 -0.70 6.74
C VAL A 97 18.37 -0.01 7.94
N PRO A 98 19.12 0.41 8.95
CA PRO A 98 18.55 1.18 10.04
C PRO A 98 18.11 2.54 9.51
N VAL A 99 16.81 2.82 9.63
CA VAL A 99 16.29 4.14 9.32
C VAL A 99 16.56 5.03 10.53
N PRO A 100 17.27 6.17 10.37
CA PRO A 100 17.53 7.06 11.49
C PRO A 100 16.20 7.59 12.07
N PRO A 101 16.15 7.92 13.37
CA PRO A 101 14.98 8.55 13.93
C PRO A 101 14.70 9.85 13.19
N ARG A 102 13.40 10.12 12.97
CA ARG A 102 13.00 11.36 12.32
C ARG A 102 13.46 12.57 13.14
N VAL A 103 14.10 13.48 12.47
CA VAL A 103 14.40 14.82 13.01
C VAL A 103 13.35 15.78 12.44
N TYR A 104 12.60 16.43 13.31
CA TYR A 104 11.66 17.46 12.91
C TYR A 104 12.40 18.78 12.64
N THR A 105 11.95 19.52 11.65
CA THR A 105 12.44 20.90 11.44
C THR A 105 11.86 21.82 12.51
N ASP A 106 12.49 22.97 12.71
CA ASP A 106 11.99 23.99 13.65
C ASP A 106 10.58 24.45 13.28
N GLU A 107 10.26 24.51 11.98
CA GLU A 107 8.92 24.84 11.46
C GLU A 107 7.89 23.76 11.79
N GLU A 108 8.27 22.48 11.65
CA GLU A 108 7.41 21.36 12.00
C GLU A 108 7.15 21.30 13.51
N LEU A 109 8.17 21.55 14.33
CA LEU A 109 8.02 21.62 15.78
C LEU A 109 7.11 22.76 16.21
N ALA A 110 7.30 23.94 15.65
CA ALA A 110 6.44 25.11 15.92
C ALA A 110 4.98 24.82 15.50
N ARG A 111 4.80 24.15 14.34
CA ARG A 111 3.45 23.79 13.88
C ARG A 111 2.77 22.76 14.77
N ILE A 112 3.50 21.76 15.26
CA ILE A 112 2.98 20.79 16.23
C ILE A 112 2.55 21.51 17.51
N GLU A 113 3.37 22.44 18.04
CA GLU A 113 3.03 23.20 19.24
C GLU A 113 1.77 24.07 19.05
N GLU A 114 1.61 24.71 17.90
CA GLU A 114 0.37 25.44 17.56
C GLU A 114 -0.86 24.52 17.51
N LEU A 115 -0.70 23.32 16.92
CA LEU A 115 -1.78 22.33 16.80
C LEU A 115 -2.15 21.74 18.17
N ASP A 116 -1.17 21.47 19.02
CA ASP A 116 -1.39 20.99 20.39
C ASP A 116 -2.15 22.04 21.21
N ALA A 117 -1.77 23.33 21.11
CA ALA A 117 -2.51 24.41 21.76
C ALA A 117 -3.94 24.59 21.22
N ALA A 118 -4.13 24.41 19.91
CA ALA A 118 -5.46 24.43 19.30
C ALA A 118 -6.32 23.24 19.74
N TYR A 119 -5.71 22.05 19.88
CA TYR A 119 -6.36 20.85 20.42
C TYR A 119 -6.87 21.10 21.84
N ASP A 120 -6.01 21.60 22.73
CA ASP A 120 -6.37 21.90 24.13
C ASP A 120 -7.53 22.88 24.21
N ALA A 121 -7.56 23.89 23.34
CA ALA A 121 -8.67 24.86 23.30
C ALA A 121 -10.00 24.21 22.90
N GLN A 122 -9.98 23.24 21.98
CA GLN A 122 -11.20 22.52 21.58
C GLN A 122 -11.61 21.47 22.62
N ALA A 123 -10.63 20.85 23.30
CA ALA A 123 -10.89 19.87 24.36
C ALA A 123 -11.63 20.52 25.53
N VAL A 124 -11.31 21.75 25.90
CA VAL A 124 -12.03 22.52 26.94
C VAL A 124 -13.52 22.67 26.60
N ILE A 125 -13.87 22.88 25.33
CA ILE A 125 -15.28 23.00 24.88
C ILE A 125 -16.00 21.65 25.04
N LEU A 126 -15.31 20.53 24.75
CA LEU A 126 -15.90 19.19 24.88
C LEU A 126 -16.06 18.76 26.35
N GLU A 127 -15.27 19.32 27.27
CA GLU A 127 -15.36 19.06 28.72
C GLU A 127 -16.39 19.97 29.42
N ASP A 128 -16.87 21.01 28.74
CA ASP A 128 -17.86 21.94 29.28
C ASP A 128 -19.26 21.29 29.24
N GLU A 129 -19.83 21.00 30.40
CA GLU A 129 -21.17 20.41 30.55
C GLU A 129 -22.28 21.34 30.03
N ASP A 130 -22.02 22.66 29.95
CA ASP A 130 -22.97 23.67 29.48
C ASP A 130 -22.80 24.00 27.99
N ALA A 131 -21.85 23.35 27.31
CA ALA A 131 -21.62 23.57 25.86
C ALA A 131 -22.84 23.13 25.04
N SER A 132 -23.17 23.90 24.01
CA SER A 132 -24.25 23.54 23.08
C SER A 132 -23.86 22.34 22.22
N GLU A 133 -24.85 21.58 21.73
CA GLU A 133 -24.62 20.44 20.80
C GLU A 133 -23.87 20.90 19.53
N ASP A 134 -24.11 22.14 19.07
CA ASP A 134 -23.43 22.70 17.89
C ASP A 134 -21.96 23.02 18.19
N ASP A 135 -21.66 23.60 19.34
CA ASP A 135 -20.29 23.87 19.77
C ASP A 135 -19.51 22.56 19.94
N THR A 136 -20.10 21.55 20.58
CA THR A 136 -19.48 20.23 20.76
C THR A 136 -19.19 19.57 19.42
N ARG A 137 -20.13 19.65 18.45
CA ARG A 137 -19.91 19.13 17.10
C ARG A 137 -18.77 19.84 16.38
N VAL A 138 -18.75 21.16 16.43
CA VAL A 138 -17.70 21.97 15.80
C VAL A 138 -16.33 21.69 16.43
N ALA A 139 -16.27 21.57 17.74
CA ALA A 139 -15.04 21.22 18.46
C ALA A 139 -14.52 19.81 18.06
N SER A 140 -15.43 18.82 17.97
CA SER A 140 -15.06 17.45 17.53
C SER A 140 -14.50 17.43 16.10
N GLU A 141 -15.15 18.13 15.16
CA GLU A 141 -14.67 18.24 13.78
C GLU A 141 -13.33 18.99 13.68
N ALA A 142 -13.10 19.94 14.58
CA ALA A 142 -11.81 20.64 14.65
C ALA A 142 -10.71 19.73 15.17
N ILE A 143 -10.96 18.93 16.20
CA ILE A 143 -10.02 17.95 16.73
C ILE A 143 -9.65 16.92 15.67
N GLU A 144 -10.63 16.37 14.94
CA GLU A 144 -10.34 15.41 13.85
C GLU A 144 -9.41 16.00 12.79
N ARG A 145 -9.58 17.27 12.45
CA ARG A 145 -8.69 17.95 11.49
C ARG A 145 -7.29 18.16 12.06
N ILE A 146 -7.19 18.53 13.34
CA ILE A 146 -5.91 18.72 14.05
C ILE A 146 -5.16 17.39 14.09
N ASP A 147 -5.83 16.31 14.50
CA ASP A 147 -5.24 14.96 14.55
C ASP A 147 -4.74 14.50 13.19
N ALA A 148 -5.51 14.73 12.13
CA ALA A 148 -5.10 14.43 10.76
C ALA A 148 -3.85 15.22 10.32
N GLU A 149 -3.76 16.51 10.68
CA GLU A 149 -2.60 17.34 10.35
C GLU A 149 -1.36 16.93 11.15
N VAL A 150 -1.51 16.65 12.45
CA VAL A 150 -0.43 16.15 13.31
C VAL A 150 0.08 14.79 12.79
N ALA A 151 -0.83 13.89 12.42
CA ALA A 151 -0.48 12.60 11.82
C ALA A 151 0.29 12.79 10.50
N ALA A 152 -0.16 13.69 9.63
CA ALA A 152 0.53 14.00 8.36
C ALA A 152 1.96 14.53 8.58
N ILE A 153 2.16 15.31 9.65
CA ILE A 153 3.50 15.75 10.02
C ILE A 153 4.31 14.59 10.60
N ARG A 154 3.76 13.80 11.51
CA ARG A 154 4.48 12.71 12.23
C ARG A 154 4.78 11.50 11.35
N ASP A 155 3.87 11.15 10.45
CA ASP A 155 3.96 9.94 9.62
C ASP A 155 4.71 10.17 8.30
N ARG A 156 5.22 11.39 8.06
CA ARG A 156 6.06 11.63 6.87
C ARG A 156 7.26 10.68 6.89
N PRO A 157 7.47 9.89 5.83
CA PRO A 157 8.58 8.95 5.77
C PRO A 157 9.92 9.63 5.96
N VAL A 158 10.81 9.01 6.74
CA VAL A 158 12.20 9.45 6.85
C VAL A 158 12.90 9.13 5.53
N GLU A 159 13.46 10.16 4.89
CA GLU A 159 14.23 9.98 3.68
C GLU A 159 15.65 9.50 4.01
N LEU A 160 16.02 8.36 3.42
CA LEU A 160 17.39 7.92 3.45
C LEU A 160 18.26 8.84 2.58
N GLY A 161 19.49 9.08 3.03
CA GLY A 161 20.47 9.81 2.22
C GLY A 161 20.71 9.13 0.86
N PRO A 162 21.07 9.91 -0.19
CA PRO A 162 21.19 9.40 -1.56
C PRO A 162 22.24 8.29 -1.69
N ASP A 163 23.31 8.33 -0.88
CA ASP A 163 24.35 7.31 -0.92
C ASP A 163 23.86 5.97 -0.37
N ILE A 164 23.07 6.01 0.72
CA ILE A 164 22.44 4.82 1.30
C ILE A 164 21.40 4.25 0.32
N LYS A 165 20.60 5.12 -0.32
CA LYS A 165 19.60 4.69 -1.32
C LYS A 165 20.22 3.93 -2.48
N ARG A 166 21.39 4.35 -2.97
CA ARG A 166 22.10 3.67 -4.09
C ARG A 166 22.59 2.27 -3.75
N GLU A 167 22.74 1.93 -2.48
CA GLU A 167 23.18 0.62 -2.00
C GLU A 167 22.04 -0.18 -1.37
N SER A 168 20.83 0.40 -1.34
CA SER A 168 19.67 -0.17 -0.67
C SER A 168 18.56 -0.48 -1.66
N GLY A 169 17.69 -1.37 -1.27
CA GLY A 169 16.46 -1.69 -1.96
C GLY A 169 15.28 -1.88 -1.01
N MET A 170 14.13 -2.16 -1.59
CA MET A 170 12.92 -2.46 -0.84
C MET A 170 12.12 -3.59 -1.48
N ILE A 171 11.17 -4.12 -0.72
CA ILE A 171 10.22 -5.08 -1.23
C ILE A 171 8.92 -4.35 -1.61
N LEU A 172 8.40 -4.67 -2.78
CA LEU A 172 7.10 -4.23 -3.25
C LEU A 172 6.14 -5.41 -3.18
N THR A 173 5.14 -5.33 -2.34
CA THR A 173 4.12 -6.37 -2.19
C THR A 173 2.86 -5.99 -2.96
N ARG A 174 2.02 -6.96 -3.23
CA ARG A 174 0.66 -6.71 -3.68
C ARG A 174 -0.26 -6.49 -2.47
N GLY A 175 -0.94 -5.36 -2.39
CA GLY A 175 -1.95 -5.08 -1.38
C GLY A 175 -3.16 -6.03 -1.47
N ARG A 176 -3.98 -6.06 -0.43
CA ARG A 176 -5.24 -6.83 -0.41
C ARG A 176 -6.26 -6.33 -1.44
N ASP A 177 -6.17 -5.07 -1.79
CA ASP A 177 -6.95 -4.39 -2.82
C ASP A 177 -6.44 -4.66 -4.25
N GLY A 178 -5.31 -5.35 -4.39
CA GLY A 178 -4.63 -5.60 -5.65
C GLY A 178 -3.61 -4.55 -6.04
N LEU A 179 -3.52 -3.41 -5.35
CA LEU A 179 -2.58 -2.35 -5.69
C LEU A 179 -1.16 -2.67 -5.18
N PRO A 180 -0.11 -2.28 -5.93
CA PRO A 180 1.26 -2.39 -5.47
C PRO A 180 1.48 -1.57 -4.20
N THR A 181 2.03 -2.19 -3.16
CA THR A 181 2.24 -1.57 -1.84
C THR A 181 3.72 -1.58 -1.49
N ARG A 182 4.28 -0.39 -1.25
CA ARG A 182 5.68 -0.21 -0.82
C ARG A 182 5.80 -0.63 0.64
N GLN A 183 6.76 -1.50 0.94
CA GLN A 183 7.05 -1.85 2.33
C GLN A 183 7.98 -0.79 2.93
N PRO A 184 7.78 -0.39 4.20
CA PRO A 184 8.53 0.72 4.81
C PRO A 184 9.98 0.36 5.14
N GLN A 185 10.36 -0.92 5.02
CA GLN A 185 11.68 -1.41 5.37
C GLN A 185 12.62 -1.42 4.16
N TYR A 186 13.79 -0.83 4.32
CA TYR A 186 14.88 -0.91 3.37
C TYR A 186 15.85 -2.02 3.73
N PHE A 187 16.50 -2.59 2.70
CA PHE A 187 17.43 -3.69 2.81
C PHE A 187 18.69 -3.40 1.99
N THR A 188 19.80 -3.99 2.41
CA THR A 188 21.07 -4.01 1.67
C THR A 188 21.62 -5.43 1.61
N GLU A 189 22.37 -5.74 0.54
CA GLU A 189 23.09 -7.01 0.40
C GLU A 189 24.45 -6.99 1.11
N VAL A 190 24.93 -5.81 1.50
CA VAL A 190 26.22 -5.61 2.17
C VAL A 190 25.99 -5.35 3.65
N LEU A 191 26.77 -6.00 4.52
CA LEU A 191 26.83 -5.65 5.95
C LEU A 191 27.40 -4.23 6.10
N VAL A 192 26.56 -3.30 6.55
CA VAL A 192 26.94 -1.91 6.86
C VAL A 192 27.40 -1.83 8.32
#